data_00d881fcf2c7e35c9011c42894cb0c79
#
_entry.id   00d881fcf2c7e35c9011c42894cb0c79
#
_cell.length_a   1.000
_cell.length_b   1.000
_cell.length_c   1.000
_cell.angle_alpha   90.00
_cell.angle_beta   90.00
_cell.angle_gamma   90.00
#
_symmetry.space_group_name_H-M   'P 1'
#
loop_
_entity.id
_entity.type
_entity.pdbx_description
1 polymer ?
#
loop_
_entity_poly.entity_id
_entity_poly.type
_entity_poly.pdbx_seq_one_letter_code
_entity_poly.pdbx_strand_id
1 'polypeptide(L)'
;FAGALLVTGVPATSQDIVVSAESAAVETISRDLDRNLLRADWPRRELVGEGIAMVRFQRGADGRPADVKLYRKSGQRSVDRRALVAVARLGRSNPLPAIGAPDQIFQANIVLANSHQAFADLSSQLAKLEQARLTDPRERTVFAFNSAPRTAS
;
A
#
# COMPACT_ATOMS: atom_id res chain seq x y z
N PHE A 1 -37.48 14.28 37.22
CA PHE A 1 -36.40 14.46 36.90
C PHE A 1 -35.66 13.29 36.65
N ALA A 2 -35.54 12.52 36.09
CA ALA A 2 -34.74 11.51 35.54
C ALA A 2 -34.55 11.81 34.07
N GLY A 3 -33.61 12.59 33.78
CA GLY A 3 -33.13 12.70 32.42
C GLY A 3 -32.73 11.33 31.94
N ALA A 4 -33.58 10.66 31.23
CA ALA A 4 -33.16 9.53 30.43
C ALA A 4 -32.19 10.07 29.41
N LEU A 5 -30.92 9.96 29.67
CA LEU A 5 -29.88 10.02 28.66
C LEU A 5 -30.11 8.82 27.77
N LEU A 6 -30.95 9.00 26.81
CA LEU A 6 -30.91 8.16 25.64
C LEU A 6 -29.59 8.41 24.95
N VAL A 7 -28.60 7.65 25.33
CA VAL A 7 -27.45 7.46 24.47
C VAL A 7 -27.93 6.55 23.34
N THR A 8 -28.61 7.15 22.41
CA THR A 8 -28.81 6.51 21.13
C THR A 8 -27.43 6.47 20.50
N GLY A 9 -26.82 5.31 20.48
CA GLY A 9 -25.66 5.10 19.62
C GLY A 9 -26.06 5.58 18.25
N VAL A 10 -25.35 6.60 17.73
CA VAL A 10 -25.57 7.09 16.39
C VAL A 10 -25.28 5.92 15.45
N PRO A 11 -26.23 5.44 14.65
CA PRO A 11 -25.92 4.39 13.68
C PRO A 11 -24.85 4.89 12.75
N ALA A 12 -23.85 4.05 12.49
CA ALA A 12 -22.80 4.37 11.55
C ALA A 12 -23.42 4.80 10.22
N THR A 13 -23.05 5.97 9.73
CA THR A 13 -23.51 6.44 8.43
C THR A 13 -22.88 5.58 7.33
N SER A 14 -23.48 5.54 6.14
CA SER A 14 -22.91 4.82 5.00
C SER A 14 -21.47 5.24 4.73
N GLN A 15 -21.14 6.50 4.97
CA GLN A 15 -19.81 7.04 4.80
C GLN A 15 -18.82 6.44 5.81
N ASP A 16 -19.21 6.26 7.07
CA ASP A 16 -18.37 5.64 8.10
C ASP A 16 -18.11 4.17 7.79
N ILE A 17 -19.09 3.45 7.25
CA ILE A 17 -18.93 2.06 6.83
C ILE A 17 -17.93 1.96 5.67
N VAL A 18 -17.97 2.86 4.70
CA VAL A 18 -17.05 2.89 3.56
C VAL A 18 -15.63 3.16 4.04
N VAL A 19 -15.42 4.15 4.92
CA VAL A 19 -14.09 4.47 5.49
C VAL A 19 -13.54 3.28 6.26
N SER A 20 -14.35 2.59 7.05
CA SER A 20 -13.93 1.39 7.79
C SER A 20 -13.55 0.24 6.86
N ALA A 21 -14.31 0.04 5.78
CA ALA A 21 -14.01 -1.00 4.79
C ALA A 21 -12.70 -0.69 4.04
N GLU A 22 -12.47 0.55 3.67
CA GLU A 22 -11.22 0.98 3.04
C GLU A 22 -10.03 0.81 3.97
N SER A 23 -10.18 1.16 5.25
CA SER A 23 -9.13 0.99 6.25
C SER A 23 -8.76 -0.48 6.43
N ALA A 24 -9.76 -1.37 6.51
CA ALA A 24 -9.55 -2.81 6.60
C ALA A 24 -8.87 -3.35 5.34
N ALA A 25 -9.25 -2.85 4.16
CA ALA A 25 -8.65 -3.22 2.90
C ALA A 25 -7.18 -2.79 2.84
N VAL A 26 -6.86 -1.57 3.25
CA VAL A 26 -5.48 -1.08 3.32
C VAL A 26 -4.64 -1.98 4.22
N GLU A 27 -5.14 -2.31 5.39
CA GLU A 27 -4.43 -3.15 6.34
C GLU A 27 -4.14 -4.53 5.77
N THR A 28 -5.11 -5.15 5.13
CA THR A 28 -4.95 -6.47 4.52
C THR A 28 -3.95 -6.45 3.36
N ILE A 29 -4.07 -5.49 2.45
CA ILE A 29 -3.17 -5.37 1.30
C ILE A 29 -1.74 -5.07 1.78
N SER A 30 -1.59 -4.17 2.73
CA SER A 30 -0.27 -3.81 3.27
C SER A 30 0.41 -5.00 3.92
N ARG A 31 -0.34 -5.81 4.65
CA ARG A 31 0.17 -7.03 5.27
C ARG A 31 0.59 -8.07 4.24
N ASP A 32 -0.22 -8.27 3.21
CA ASP A 32 0.10 -9.21 2.13
C ASP A 32 1.31 -8.76 1.33
N LEU A 33 1.39 -7.47 1.03
CA LEU A 33 2.55 -6.87 0.36
C LEU A 33 3.83 -7.08 1.18
N ASP A 34 3.76 -6.81 2.47
CA ASP A 34 4.89 -6.95 3.38
C ASP A 34 5.37 -8.41 3.44
N ARG A 35 4.43 -9.34 3.50
CA ARG A 35 4.74 -10.77 3.45
C ARG A 35 5.44 -11.14 2.14
N ASN A 36 4.99 -10.62 1.02
CA ASN A 36 5.59 -10.87 -0.29
C ASN A 36 7.01 -10.30 -0.38
N LEU A 37 7.25 -9.13 0.22
CA LEU A 37 8.58 -8.54 0.29
C LEU A 37 9.55 -9.34 1.16
N LEU A 38 9.02 -10.08 2.14
CA LEU A 38 9.82 -10.90 3.08
C LEU A 38 10.13 -12.30 2.58
N ARG A 39 9.52 -12.74 1.47
CA ARG A 39 9.67 -14.12 1.03
C ARG A 39 11.11 -14.49 0.74
N ALA A 40 11.49 -15.69 1.22
CA ALA A 40 12.84 -16.22 1.13
C ALA A 40 13.27 -16.66 -0.29
N ASP A 41 12.38 -16.53 -1.27
CA ASP A 41 12.64 -16.93 -2.66
C ASP A 41 13.57 -15.97 -3.40
N TRP A 42 14.01 -14.91 -2.75
CA TRP A 42 14.96 -13.98 -3.34
C TRP A 42 16.34 -14.62 -3.34
N PRO A 43 17.07 -14.56 -4.46
CA PRO A 43 18.44 -15.06 -4.49
C PRO A 43 19.25 -14.38 -3.39
N ARG A 44 19.88 -15.17 -2.54
CA ARG A 44 20.68 -14.68 -1.40
C ARG A 44 21.83 -13.75 -1.82
N ARG A 45 22.15 -13.72 -3.11
CA ARG A 45 23.23 -12.92 -3.66
C ARG A 45 22.80 -11.52 -4.11
N GLU A 46 21.51 -11.22 -4.17
CA GLU A 46 21.08 -9.87 -4.46
C GLU A 46 21.21 -9.03 -3.18
N LEU A 47 22.26 -8.24 -3.13
CA LEU A 47 22.34 -7.14 -2.16
C LEU A 47 21.15 -6.24 -2.43
N VAL A 48 20.24 -6.20 -1.46
CA VAL A 48 19.05 -5.37 -1.55
C VAL A 48 19.50 -3.93 -1.38
N GLY A 49 19.35 -3.12 -2.40
CA GLY A 49 19.55 -1.69 -2.31
C GLY A 49 18.50 -1.05 -1.41
N GLU A 50 18.70 0.21 -1.13
CA GLU A 50 17.74 1.03 -0.39
C GLU A 50 17.04 1.98 -1.34
N GLY A 51 15.78 2.29 -1.07
CA GLY A 51 15.05 3.27 -1.85
C GLY A 51 13.55 3.15 -1.73
N ILE A 52 12.88 4.06 -2.44
CA ILE A 52 11.43 4.14 -2.54
C ILE A 52 11.04 3.75 -3.96
N ALA A 53 10.21 2.74 -4.08
CA ALA A 53 9.59 2.37 -5.34
C ALA A 53 8.07 2.53 -5.23
N MET A 54 7.45 3.09 -6.25
CA MET A 54 6.00 3.19 -6.34
C MET A 54 5.54 2.36 -7.52
N VAL A 55 4.62 1.44 -7.27
CA VAL A 55 4.08 0.52 -8.27
C VAL A 55 2.60 0.76 -8.41
N ARG A 56 2.13 0.97 -9.62
CA ARG A 56 0.70 1.12 -9.91
C ARG A 56 0.16 -0.12 -10.59
N PHE A 57 -1.09 -0.42 -10.30
CA PHE A 57 -1.78 -1.56 -10.89
C PHE A 57 -3.29 -1.37 -10.79
N GLN A 58 -4.02 -2.21 -11.50
CA GLN A 58 -5.48 -2.29 -11.41
C GLN A 58 -5.87 -3.64 -10.87
N ARG A 59 -7.10 -3.78 -10.42
CA ARG A 59 -7.66 -5.06 -10.03
C ARG A 59 -8.13 -5.80 -11.27
N GLY A 60 -7.56 -6.96 -11.55
CA GLY A 60 -8.04 -7.83 -12.60
C GLY A 60 -9.34 -8.53 -12.22
N ALA A 61 -10.01 -9.13 -13.21
CA ALA A 61 -11.26 -9.83 -13.02
C ALA A 61 -11.14 -11.03 -12.05
N ASP A 62 -9.95 -11.61 -11.96
CA ASP A 62 -9.63 -12.71 -11.06
C ASP A 62 -9.23 -12.28 -9.64
N GLY A 63 -9.31 -10.97 -9.33
CA GLY A 63 -8.90 -10.43 -8.04
C GLY A 63 -7.39 -10.27 -7.89
N ARG A 64 -6.62 -10.45 -8.96
CA ARG A 64 -5.17 -10.27 -9.00
C ARG A 64 -4.79 -8.94 -9.63
N PRO A 65 -3.57 -8.43 -9.38
CA PRO A 65 -3.12 -7.22 -10.02
C PRO A 65 -3.02 -7.39 -11.55
N ALA A 66 -3.47 -6.38 -12.25
CA ALA A 66 -3.36 -6.24 -13.70
C ALA A 66 -2.64 -4.93 -14.02
N ASP A 67 -1.96 -4.86 -15.17
CA ASP A 67 -1.23 -3.68 -15.62
C ASP A 67 -0.23 -3.17 -14.58
N VAL A 68 0.52 -4.08 -13.99
CA VAL A 68 1.53 -3.77 -12.98
C VAL A 68 2.70 -3.04 -13.61
N LYS A 69 3.00 -1.84 -13.14
CA LYS A 69 4.11 -1.04 -13.66
C LYS A 69 4.70 -0.11 -12.60
N LEU A 70 5.97 0.19 -12.77
CA LEU A 70 6.64 1.19 -11.93
C LEU A 70 6.12 2.58 -12.28
N TYR A 71 5.54 3.24 -11.29
CA TYR A 71 5.19 4.66 -11.37
C TYR A 71 6.41 5.53 -11.02
N ARG A 72 7.18 5.10 -10.02
CA ARG A 72 8.42 5.76 -9.61
C ARG A 72 9.50 4.72 -9.37
N LYS A 73 10.62 4.88 -10.05
CA LYS A 73 11.82 4.06 -9.84
C LYS A 73 12.55 4.50 -8.57
N SER A 74 13.10 3.52 -7.86
CA SER A 74 13.91 3.79 -6.67
C SER A 74 15.31 4.30 -6.99
N GLY A 75 15.77 4.08 -8.20
CA GLY A 75 17.17 4.28 -8.60
C GLY A 75 18.02 3.02 -8.44
N GLN A 76 17.46 1.95 -7.91
CA GLN A 76 18.14 0.67 -7.68
C GLN A 76 17.33 -0.46 -8.33
N ARG A 77 17.93 -1.18 -9.26
CA ARG A 77 17.26 -2.27 -9.98
C ARG A 77 16.75 -3.36 -9.05
N SER A 78 17.51 -3.69 -8.01
CA SER A 78 17.13 -4.73 -7.04
C SER A 78 15.86 -4.35 -6.28
N VAL A 79 15.73 -3.09 -5.88
CA VAL A 79 14.55 -2.57 -5.18
C VAL A 79 13.35 -2.57 -6.13
N ASP A 80 13.51 -2.04 -7.34
CA ASP A 80 12.44 -1.96 -8.34
C ASP A 80 11.90 -3.35 -8.70
N ARG A 81 12.81 -4.29 -8.92
CA ARG A 81 12.44 -5.67 -9.26
C ARG A 81 11.69 -6.34 -8.12
N ARG A 82 12.19 -6.20 -6.91
CA ARG A 82 11.53 -6.77 -5.72
C ARG A 82 10.14 -6.17 -5.53
N ALA A 83 10.01 -4.86 -5.71
CA ALA A 83 8.73 -4.17 -5.62
C ALA A 83 7.72 -4.70 -6.65
N LEU A 84 8.13 -4.82 -7.91
CA LEU A 84 7.26 -5.34 -8.97
C LEU A 84 6.82 -6.78 -8.70
N VAL A 85 7.74 -7.64 -8.29
CA VAL A 85 7.41 -9.05 -8.00
C VAL A 85 6.48 -9.16 -6.80
N ALA A 86 6.72 -8.39 -5.73
CA ALA A 86 5.89 -8.41 -4.54
C ALA A 86 4.45 -7.96 -4.85
N VAL A 87 4.30 -6.92 -5.65
CA VAL A 87 2.98 -6.44 -6.08
C VAL A 87 2.30 -7.46 -7.00
N ALA A 88 3.02 -8.03 -7.94
CA ALA A 88 2.46 -9.03 -8.86
C ALA A 88 1.94 -10.29 -8.14
N ARG A 89 2.44 -10.57 -6.94
CA ARG A 89 2.00 -11.70 -6.12
C ARG A 89 0.83 -11.38 -5.19
N LEU A 90 0.36 -10.14 -5.15
CA LEU A 90 -0.86 -9.81 -4.41
C LEU A 90 -2.06 -10.56 -4.98
N GLY A 91 -3.06 -10.76 -4.15
CA GLY A 91 -4.30 -11.39 -4.58
C GLY A 91 -4.28 -12.92 -4.59
N ARG A 92 -3.17 -13.56 -4.27
CA ARG A 92 -3.06 -15.03 -4.22
C ARG A 92 -3.72 -15.62 -2.98
N SER A 93 -3.46 -15.03 -1.82
CA SER A 93 -4.05 -15.47 -0.54
C SER A 93 -5.39 -14.80 -0.29
N ASN A 94 -5.48 -13.52 -0.57
CA ASN A 94 -6.69 -12.72 -0.41
C ASN A 94 -6.90 -11.93 -1.69
N PRO A 95 -8.01 -12.12 -2.40
CA PRO A 95 -8.30 -11.32 -3.59
C PRO A 95 -8.25 -9.82 -3.27
N LEU A 96 -7.81 -9.03 -4.23
CA LEU A 96 -7.81 -7.57 -4.09
C LEU A 96 -9.24 -7.09 -3.86
N PRO A 97 -9.46 -6.11 -2.98
CA PRO A 97 -10.79 -5.60 -2.71
C PRO A 97 -11.37 -4.87 -3.92
N ALA A 98 -12.67 -5.05 -4.14
CA ALA A 98 -13.40 -4.34 -5.18
C ALA A 98 -13.84 -2.97 -4.64
N ILE A 99 -12.89 -2.05 -4.51
CA ILE A 99 -13.12 -0.68 -4.04
C ILE A 99 -12.92 0.30 -5.19
N GLY A 100 -13.61 1.42 -5.11
CA GLY A 100 -13.54 2.46 -6.13
C GLY A 100 -14.27 2.09 -7.41
N ALA A 101 -13.92 2.78 -8.49
CA ALA A 101 -14.48 2.53 -9.83
C ALA A 101 -13.89 1.24 -10.43
N PRO A 102 -14.52 0.66 -11.48
CA PRO A 102 -13.98 -0.54 -12.14
C PRO A 102 -12.55 -0.37 -12.66
N ASP A 103 -12.16 0.86 -13.00
CA ASP A 103 -10.82 1.21 -13.48
C ASP A 103 -9.94 1.81 -12.36
N GLN A 104 -10.25 1.53 -11.10
CA GLN A 104 -9.51 2.06 -9.96
C GLN A 104 -8.02 1.77 -10.08
N ILE A 105 -7.22 2.81 -9.96
CA ILE A 105 -5.76 2.68 -9.88
C ILE A 105 -5.36 2.51 -8.43
N PHE A 106 -4.58 1.48 -8.16
CA PHE A 106 -3.92 1.23 -6.88
C PHE A 106 -2.46 1.63 -6.99
N GLN A 107 -1.92 2.16 -5.91
CA GLN A 107 -0.50 2.49 -5.82
C GLN A 107 0.10 1.91 -4.55
N ALA A 108 1.09 1.04 -4.73
CA ALA A 108 1.87 0.52 -3.63
C ALA A 108 3.12 1.39 -3.44
N ASN A 109 3.25 1.99 -2.28
CA ASN A 109 4.44 2.74 -1.88
C ASN A 109 5.34 1.82 -1.08
N ILE A 110 6.50 1.48 -1.63
CA ILE A 110 7.40 0.50 -1.05
C ILE A 110 8.70 1.18 -0.64
N VAL A 111 9.03 1.05 0.63
CA VAL A 111 10.30 1.53 1.19
C VAL A 111 11.13 0.32 1.59
N LEU A 112 12.31 0.19 0.99
CA LEU A 112 13.30 -0.80 1.39
C LEU A 112 14.52 -0.10 1.97
N ALA A 113 14.90 -0.51 3.17
CA ALA A 113 16.01 0.08 3.91
C ALA A 113 16.77 -0.99 4.68
N ASN A 114 18.07 -0.78 4.85
CA ASN A 114 18.95 -1.73 5.56
C ASN A 114 19.18 -1.34 7.01
N SER A 115 18.64 -0.21 7.46
CA SER A 115 18.76 0.26 8.84
C SER A 115 17.51 1.04 9.25
N HIS A 116 17.32 1.19 10.56
CA HIS A 116 16.23 2.01 11.10
C HIS A 116 16.35 3.46 10.67
N GLN A 117 17.57 3.99 10.65
CA GLN A 117 17.81 5.37 10.24
C GLN A 117 17.47 5.59 8.77
N ALA A 118 17.94 4.70 7.90
CA ALA A 118 17.61 4.76 6.47
C ALA A 118 16.10 4.64 6.25
N PHE A 119 15.43 3.77 6.99
CA PHE A 119 13.98 3.61 6.92
C PHE A 119 13.26 4.90 7.33
N ALA A 120 13.68 5.53 8.42
CA ALA A 120 13.10 6.78 8.88
C ALA A 120 13.28 7.90 7.85
N ASP A 121 14.47 8.02 7.28
CA ASP A 121 14.77 9.03 6.26
C ASP A 121 13.95 8.83 5.00
N LEU A 122 13.88 7.60 4.51
CA LEU A 122 13.11 7.26 3.32
C LEU A 122 11.60 7.43 3.55
N SER A 123 11.11 7.09 4.73
CA SER A 123 9.70 7.29 5.10
C SER A 123 9.33 8.77 5.11
N SER A 124 10.22 9.63 5.60
CA SER A 124 10.04 11.08 5.55
C SER A 124 10.00 11.59 4.12
N GLN A 125 10.87 11.09 3.26
CA GLN A 125 10.88 11.42 1.84
C GLN A 125 9.57 10.97 1.17
N LEU A 126 9.10 9.76 1.48
CA LEU A 126 7.84 9.24 0.95
C LEU A 126 6.68 10.16 1.33
N ALA A 127 6.61 10.59 2.59
CA ALA A 127 5.56 11.49 3.04
C ALA A 127 5.54 12.80 2.23
N LYS A 128 6.71 13.37 1.94
CA LYS A 128 6.83 14.58 1.11
C LYS A 128 6.40 14.33 -0.32
N LEU A 129 6.78 13.20 -0.91
CA LEU A 129 6.40 12.81 -2.26
C LEU A 129 4.88 12.66 -2.37
N GLU A 130 4.26 12.02 -1.38
CA GLU A 130 2.82 11.83 -1.35
C GLU A 130 2.06 13.15 -1.16
N GLN A 131 2.56 14.05 -0.31
CA GLN A 131 1.98 15.38 -0.17
C GLN A 131 2.01 16.14 -1.50
N ALA A 132 3.14 16.10 -2.21
CA ALA A 132 3.27 16.74 -3.50
C ALA A 132 2.33 16.12 -4.55
N ARG A 133 2.23 14.79 -4.56
CA ARG A 133 1.33 14.08 -5.48
C ARG A 133 -0.13 14.49 -5.26
N LEU A 134 -0.56 14.57 -4.02
CA LEU A 134 -1.94 14.88 -3.65
C LEU A 134 -2.34 16.34 -3.91
N THR A 135 -1.42 17.20 -4.31
CA THR A 135 -1.78 18.55 -4.80
C THR A 135 -2.46 18.51 -6.16
N ASP A 136 -2.27 17.44 -6.94
CA ASP A 136 -2.97 17.21 -8.18
C ASP A 136 -4.31 16.53 -7.89
N PRO A 137 -5.47 17.16 -8.21
CA PRO A 137 -6.78 16.54 -7.94
C PRO A 137 -6.96 15.18 -8.61
N ARG A 138 -6.33 14.93 -9.75
CA ARG A 138 -6.41 13.64 -10.45
C ARG A 138 -5.77 12.52 -9.65
N GLU A 139 -4.73 12.83 -8.90
CA GLU A 139 -4.02 11.87 -8.08
C GLU A 139 -4.79 11.46 -6.82
N ARG A 140 -5.76 12.25 -6.40
CA ARG A 140 -6.59 11.94 -5.23
C ARG A 140 -7.51 10.75 -5.45
N THR A 141 -7.76 10.37 -6.70
CA THR A 141 -8.56 9.19 -7.03
C THR A 141 -7.77 7.90 -6.96
N VAL A 142 -6.44 7.98 -6.88
CA VAL A 142 -5.57 6.82 -6.74
C VAL A 142 -5.67 6.29 -5.31
N PHE A 143 -5.89 4.98 -5.19
CA PHE A 143 -5.90 4.32 -3.89
C PHE A 143 -4.47 3.90 -3.54
N ALA A 144 -3.82 4.69 -2.68
CA ALA A 144 -2.44 4.46 -2.28
C ALA A 144 -2.36 3.76 -0.93
N PHE A 145 -1.42 2.84 -0.81
CA PHE A 145 -1.13 2.14 0.45
C PHE A 145 0.38 1.93 0.57
N ASN A 146 0.85 1.84 1.79
CA ASN A 146 2.27 1.71 2.08
C ASN A 146 2.61 0.29 2.49
N SER A 147 3.83 -0.16 2.17
CA SER A 147 4.40 -1.34 2.83
C SER A 147 4.52 -1.05 4.33
N ALA A 148 4.28 -2.08 5.16
CA ALA A 148 4.37 -1.92 6.60
C ALA A 148 5.82 -1.63 7.02
N PRO A 149 6.02 -0.83 8.09
CA PRO A 149 7.36 -0.59 8.58
C PRO A 149 7.98 -1.89 9.06
N ARG A 150 9.16 -2.17 8.54
CA ARG A 150 9.96 -3.26 9.06
C ARG A 150 10.74 -2.79 10.26
N THR A 151 10.48 -3.40 11.37
CA THR A 151 11.48 -3.46 12.41
C THR A 151 12.46 -4.54 11.97
N ALA A 152 13.63 -4.13 11.52
CA ALA A 152 14.71 -5.06 11.32
C ALA A 152 15.02 -5.68 12.69
N SER A 153 14.68 -6.94 12.85
CA SER A 153 15.17 -7.74 13.96
C SER A 153 16.58 -8.18 13.66
#